data_14a0ac0c0cdb9e91b16f714492ed5df1
#
_entry.id   14a0ac0c0cdb9e91b16f714492ed5df1
#
_cell.length_a   1.000
_cell.length_b   1.000
_cell.length_c   1.000
_cell.angle_alpha   90.00
_cell.angle_beta   90.00
_cell.angle_gamma   90.00
#
_symmetry.space_group_name_H-M   'P 1'
#
loop_
_entity.id
_entity.type
_entity.pdbx_description
1 polymer ?
#
loop_
_entity_poly.entity_id
_entity_poly.type
_entity_poly.pdbx_seq_one_letter_code
_entity_poly.pdbx_strand_id
1 'polypeptide(L)'
;EIMPSLVGSEMCIRDRAQFTFALMLELCHRVGHHDALVHAGRWESCGSFCFWDTPQMELAGKTLGIVGFGRIGQAVANIARAFGMNVLSYSRTRRPEGEALARYVDLDTLLAQSDFVSLHCPLTPATAKLINAGTLAKMKAGAILINTSRGGLVDEAAVKAALESGRLRAAAVDVVSEEPITAGN
;
A
#
# COMPACT_ATOMS: atom_id res chain seq x y z
N GLU A 1 -24.94 -10.02 -0.74
CA GLU A 1 -24.32 -11.38 -0.55
C GLU A 1 -23.12 -11.48 -1.48
N ILE A 2 -21.91 -11.40 -0.94
CA ILE A 2 -20.69 -11.65 -1.71
C ILE A 2 -20.64 -13.18 -1.91
N MET A 3 -20.76 -13.61 -3.16
CA MET A 3 -20.80 -15.04 -3.51
C MET A 3 -19.51 -15.74 -3.03
N PRO A 4 -19.58 -16.78 -2.21
CA PRO A 4 -18.41 -17.51 -1.71
C PRO A 4 -17.50 -18.07 -2.82
N SER A 5 -18.05 -18.27 -4.03
CA SER A 5 -17.32 -18.76 -5.21
C SER A 5 -16.28 -17.79 -5.79
N LEU A 6 -16.28 -16.51 -5.37
CA LEU A 6 -15.32 -15.51 -5.87
C LEU A 6 -14.02 -15.44 -5.05
N VAL A 7 -14.01 -16.01 -3.84
CA VAL A 7 -12.83 -16.01 -2.98
C VAL A 7 -11.74 -16.91 -3.58
N GLY A 8 -10.63 -16.31 -4.02
CA GLY A 8 -9.51 -17.03 -4.64
C GLY A 8 -9.61 -17.22 -6.16
N SER A 9 -10.65 -16.71 -6.82
CA SER A 9 -10.75 -16.66 -8.28
C SER A 9 -9.72 -15.68 -8.89
N GLU A 10 -9.44 -15.81 -10.20
CA GLU A 10 -8.58 -14.85 -10.90
C GLU A 10 -9.12 -13.43 -10.85
N MET A 11 -10.44 -13.28 -10.81
CA MET A 11 -11.12 -11.99 -10.67
C MET A 11 -10.74 -11.31 -9.35
N CYS A 12 -10.78 -12.03 -8.22
CA CYS A 12 -10.36 -11.48 -6.92
C CYS A 12 -8.88 -11.09 -6.88
N ILE A 13 -8.01 -11.79 -7.63
CA ILE A 13 -6.59 -11.47 -7.69
C ILE A 13 -6.36 -10.16 -8.41
N ARG A 14 -6.98 -9.99 -9.59
CA ARG A 14 -6.86 -8.77 -10.39
C ARG A 14 -7.50 -7.58 -9.71
N ASP A 15 -8.68 -7.77 -9.13
CA ASP A 15 -9.41 -6.75 -8.38
C ASP A 15 -8.58 -6.22 -7.20
N ARG A 16 -8.04 -7.11 -6.35
CA ARG A 16 -7.18 -6.69 -5.23
C ARG A 16 -5.91 -5.98 -5.68
N ALA A 17 -5.29 -6.43 -6.77
CA ALA A 17 -4.12 -5.75 -7.31
C ALA A 17 -4.48 -4.36 -7.86
N GLN A 18 -5.60 -4.23 -8.57
CA GLN A 18 -6.11 -2.95 -9.04
C GLN A 18 -6.43 -2.01 -7.87
N PHE A 19 -7.13 -2.51 -6.84
CA PHE A 19 -7.50 -1.71 -5.68
C PHE A 19 -6.28 -1.23 -4.88
N THR A 20 -5.24 -2.06 -4.77
CA THR A 20 -3.94 -1.64 -4.19
C THR A 20 -3.41 -0.39 -4.91
N PHE A 21 -3.44 -0.39 -6.25
CA PHE A 21 -2.99 0.78 -7.03
C PHE A 21 -3.96 1.95 -6.96
N ALA A 22 -5.27 1.72 -6.88
CA ALA A 22 -6.22 2.80 -6.65
C ALA A 22 -5.91 3.57 -5.35
N LEU A 23 -5.62 2.85 -4.26
CA LEU A 23 -5.19 3.44 -3.00
C LEU A 23 -3.84 4.17 -3.12
N MET A 24 -2.86 3.55 -3.80
CA MET A 24 -1.55 4.18 -4.02
C MET A 24 -1.68 5.49 -4.79
N LEU A 25 -2.43 5.47 -5.89
CA LEU A 25 -2.61 6.64 -6.75
C LEU A 25 -3.40 7.75 -6.05
N GLU A 26 -4.40 7.40 -5.24
CA GLU A 26 -5.11 8.39 -4.42
C GLU A 26 -4.16 9.07 -3.42
N LEU A 27 -3.27 8.32 -2.76
CA LEU A 27 -2.27 8.90 -1.87
C LEU A 27 -1.23 9.75 -2.60
N CYS A 28 -0.95 9.47 -3.87
CA CYS A 28 0.00 10.23 -4.69
C CYS A 28 -0.61 11.51 -5.27
N HIS A 29 -1.87 11.47 -5.68
CA HIS A 29 -2.48 12.53 -6.50
C HIS A 29 -3.71 13.17 -5.88
N ARG A 30 -4.38 12.52 -4.92
CA ARG A 30 -5.59 13.01 -4.25
C ARG A 30 -6.66 13.51 -5.23
N VAL A 31 -6.98 12.66 -6.20
CA VAL A 31 -7.87 13.01 -7.32
C VAL A 31 -9.24 13.44 -6.81
N GLY A 32 -9.83 12.70 -5.85
CA GLY A 32 -11.12 13.06 -5.27
C GLY A 32 -11.10 14.42 -4.54
N HIS A 33 -9.99 14.75 -3.86
CA HIS A 33 -9.83 16.05 -3.23
C HIS A 33 -9.76 17.19 -4.27
N HIS A 34 -8.97 17.02 -5.33
CA HIS A 34 -8.88 18.03 -6.38
C HIS A 34 -10.19 18.19 -7.17
N ASP A 35 -10.94 17.11 -7.38
CA ASP A 35 -12.28 17.16 -7.96
C ASP A 35 -13.21 18.03 -7.09
N ALA A 36 -13.25 17.80 -5.79
CA ALA A 36 -14.05 18.62 -4.87
C ALA A 36 -13.64 20.10 -4.89
N LEU A 37 -12.35 20.41 -4.99
CA LEU A 37 -11.87 21.78 -5.11
C LEU A 37 -12.26 22.44 -6.43
N VAL A 38 -12.26 21.70 -7.54
CA VAL A 38 -12.75 22.20 -8.83
C VAL A 38 -14.23 22.58 -8.74
N HIS A 39 -15.06 21.70 -8.17
CA HIS A 39 -16.48 21.98 -7.95
C HIS A 39 -16.74 23.16 -6.99
N ALA A 40 -15.81 23.42 -6.07
CA ALA A 40 -15.85 24.58 -5.19
C ALA A 40 -15.34 25.88 -5.85
N GLY A 41 -15.05 25.91 -7.16
CA GLY A 41 -14.58 27.08 -7.91
C GLY A 41 -13.09 27.43 -7.70
N ARG A 42 -12.31 26.52 -7.10
CA ARG A 42 -10.88 26.78 -6.80
C ARG A 42 -10.06 26.98 -8.08
N TRP A 43 -10.35 26.25 -9.16
CA TRP A 43 -9.64 26.40 -10.40
C TRP A 43 -9.96 27.74 -11.09
N GLU A 44 -11.23 28.13 -11.11
CA GLU A 44 -11.67 29.40 -11.67
C GLU A 44 -11.00 30.58 -10.96
N SER A 45 -10.87 30.50 -9.63
CA SER A 45 -10.34 31.59 -8.78
C SER A 45 -8.80 31.60 -8.65
N CYS A 46 -8.08 30.60 -9.15
CA CYS A 46 -6.63 30.49 -8.88
C CYS A 46 -5.76 31.44 -9.73
N GLY A 47 -6.31 32.04 -10.79
CA GLY A 47 -5.57 32.95 -11.68
C GLY A 47 -4.46 32.29 -12.53
N SER A 48 -4.41 30.94 -12.56
CA SER A 48 -3.44 30.15 -13.33
C SER A 48 -4.17 29.10 -14.18
N PHE A 49 -3.48 28.59 -15.20
CA PHE A 49 -4.06 27.52 -16.03
C PHE A 49 -4.17 26.17 -15.30
N CYS A 50 -3.47 25.98 -14.18
CA CYS A 50 -3.56 24.80 -13.33
C CYS A 50 -3.36 25.17 -11.85
N PHE A 51 -3.77 24.29 -10.97
CA PHE A 51 -3.50 24.38 -9.53
C PHE A 51 -3.30 22.99 -8.92
N TRP A 52 -2.58 22.96 -7.82
CA TRP A 52 -2.52 21.82 -6.89
C TRP A 52 -2.34 22.40 -5.47
N ASP A 53 -2.89 21.76 -4.46
CA ASP A 53 -2.73 22.17 -3.05
C ASP A 53 -2.06 21.09 -2.18
N THR A 54 -1.72 19.96 -2.80
CA THR A 54 -0.98 18.88 -2.13
C THR A 54 0.22 18.47 -2.98
N PRO A 55 1.37 18.14 -2.36
CA PRO A 55 2.53 17.64 -3.08
C PRO A 55 2.20 16.39 -3.88
N GLN A 56 2.41 16.43 -5.17
CA GLN A 56 2.22 15.29 -6.07
C GLN A 56 3.43 14.35 -5.99
N MET A 57 3.20 13.05 -6.17
CA MET A 57 4.25 12.04 -6.17
C MET A 57 4.14 11.16 -7.40
N GLU A 58 5.23 11.06 -8.15
CA GLU A 58 5.35 10.13 -9.27
C GLU A 58 5.82 8.76 -8.76
N LEU A 59 5.26 7.68 -9.32
CA LEU A 59 5.63 6.30 -8.98
C LEU A 59 6.90 5.84 -9.68
N ALA A 60 7.20 6.38 -10.86
CA ALA A 60 8.39 6.01 -11.63
C ALA A 60 9.67 6.20 -10.80
N GLY A 61 10.54 5.19 -10.82
CA GLY A 61 11.79 5.18 -10.04
C GLY A 61 11.62 4.92 -8.53
N LYS A 62 10.40 4.95 -7.98
CA LYS A 62 10.15 4.59 -6.57
C LYS A 62 10.27 3.09 -6.36
N THR A 63 10.48 2.69 -5.12
CA THR A 63 10.59 1.28 -4.74
C THR A 63 9.33 0.83 -4.02
N LEU A 64 8.69 -0.22 -4.54
CA LEU A 64 7.59 -0.93 -3.91
C LEU A 64 8.11 -2.21 -3.24
N GLY A 65 7.97 -2.30 -1.92
CA GLY A 65 8.21 -3.51 -1.13
C GLY A 65 6.93 -4.31 -0.97
N ILE A 66 6.91 -5.55 -1.43
CA ILE A 66 5.76 -6.45 -1.37
C ILE A 66 6.02 -7.52 -0.31
N VAL A 67 5.25 -7.51 0.76
CA VAL A 67 5.28 -8.50 1.82
C VAL A 67 4.25 -9.59 1.53
N GLY A 68 4.71 -10.78 1.13
CA GLY A 68 3.87 -11.86 0.63
C GLY A 68 3.79 -11.87 -0.89
N PHE A 69 4.56 -12.77 -1.53
CA PHE A 69 4.71 -12.80 -2.99
C PHE A 69 3.97 -13.98 -3.64
N GLY A 70 2.68 -14.14 -3.23
CA GLY A 70 1.72 -15.04 -3.84
C GLY A 70 1.12 -14.48 -5.13
N ARG A 71 0.01 -15.05 -5.60
CA ARG A 71 -0.65 -14.62 -6.86
C ARG A 71 -1.00 -13.13 -6.87
N ILE A 72 -1.52 -12.58 -5.75
CA ILE A 72 -1.86 -11.15 -5.63
C ILE A 72 -0.59 -10.30 -5.66
N GLY A 73 0.43 -10.63 -4.84
CA GLY A 73 1.69 -9.88 -4.82
C GLY A 73 2.39 -9.85 -6.18
N GLN A 74 2.35 -10.94 -6.95
CA GLN A 74 2.88 -10.98 -8.31
C GLN A 74 2.05 -10.12 -9.29
N ALA A 75 0.73 -10.12 -9.16
CA ALA A 75 -0.13 -9.23 -9.97
C ALA A 75 0.15 -7.75 -9.67
N VAL A 76 0.34 -7.39 -8.38
CA VAL A 76 0.75 -6.04 -7.95
C VAL A 76 2.14 -5.70 -8.52
N ALA A 77 3.10 -6.63 -8.49
CA ALA A 77 4.43 -6.41 -9.06
C ALA A 77 4.39 -6.11 -10.56
N ASN A 78 3.55 -6.81 -11.32
CA ASN A 78 3.38 -6.55 -12.75
C ASN A 78 2.88 -5.12 -13.02
N ILE A 79 1.90 -4.64 -12.25
CA ILE A 79 1.38 -3.27 -12.38
C ILE A 79 2.47 -2.26 -11.96
N ALA A 80 3.18 -2.51 -10.85
CA ALA A 80 4.27 -1.65 -10.39
C ALA A 80 5.35 -1.44 -11.46
N ARG A 81 5.75 -2.52 -12.13
CA ARG A 81 6.74 -2.46 -13.22
C ARG A 81 6.24 -1.64 -14.42
N ALA A 82 4.95 -1.74 -14.74
CA ALA A 82 4.35 -0.91 -15.79
C ALA A 82 4.38 0.58 -15.45
N PHE A 83 4.35 0.94 -14.16
CA PHE A 83 4.56 2.30 -13.67
C PHE A 83 6.06 2.68 -13.52
N GLY A 84 6.99 1.84 -13.96
CA GLY A 84 8.43 2.13 -13.85
C GLY A 84 8.99 2.05 -12.43
N MET A 85 8.31 1.35 -11.51
CA MET A 85 8.78 1.16 -10.14
C MET A 85 9.84 0.05 -10.04
N ASN A 86 10.74 0.18 -9.06
CA ASN A 86 11.57 -0.93 -8.59
C ASN A 86 10.73 -1.80 -7.65
N VAL A 87 10.83 -3.13 -7.78
CA VAL A 87 10.04 -4.04 -6.95
C VAL A 87 10.95 -4.92 -6.11
N LEU A 88 10.75 -4.87 -4.80
CA LEU A 88 11.33 -5.78 -3.81
C LEU A 88 10.25 -6.71 -3.28
N SER A 89 10.60 -7.95 -2.99
CA SER A 89 9.67 -8.89 -2.38
C SER A 89 10.28 -9.61 -1.18
N TYR A 90 9.47 -9.77 -0.15
CA TYR A 90 9.73 -10.67 0.96
C TYR A 90 8.66 -11.75 0.99
N SER A 91 9.09 -13.00 0.90
CA SER A 91 8.19 -14.14 0.97
C SER A 91 8.92 -15.33 1.58
N ARG A 92 8.20 -16.10 2.39
CA ARG A 92 8.73 -17.36 2.98
C ARG A 92 9.11 -18.37 1.89
N THR A 93 8.35 -18.42 0.81
CA THR A 93 8.63 -19.28 -0.34
C THR A 93 9.04 -18.42 -1.52
N ARG A 94 10.23 -18.67 -2.04
CA ARG A 94 10.70 -18.08 -3.31
C ARG A 94 10.24 -18.96 -4.47
N ARG A 95 9.78 -18.34 -5.52
CA ARG A 95 9.33 -19.00 -6.74
C ARG A 95 10.09 -18.43 -7.93
N PRO A 96 10.61 -19.27 -8.84
CA PRO A 96 11.37 -18.79 -10.00
C PRO A 96 10.60 -17.78 -10.87
N GLU A 97 9.28 -17.96 -11.02
CA GLU A 97 8.42 -17.05 -11.77
C GLU A 97 8.40 -15.64 -11.16
N GLY A 98 8.61 -15.56 -9.85
CA GLY A 98 8.64 -14.29 -9.14
C GLY A 98 9.94 -13.52 -9.30
N GLU A 99 11.06 -14.20 -9.60
CA GLU A 99 12.38 -13.56 -9.75
C GLU A 99 12.41 -12.63 -10.97
N ALA A 100 11.63 -12.91 -12.00
CA ALA A 100 11.48 -12.04 -13.14
C ALA A 100 10.68 -10.75 -12.85
N LEU A 101 9.93 -10.72 -11.75
CA LEU A 101 9.03 -9.62 -11.39
C LEU A 101 9.58 -8.75 -10.27
N ALA A 102 10.35 -9.31 -9.33
CA ALA A 102 10.83 -8.63 -8.15
C ALA A 102 12.14 -9.22 -7.64
N ARG A 103 12.97 -8.40 -7.03
CA ARG A 103 14.15 -8.86 -6.29
C ARG A 103 13.73 -9.35 -4.90
N TYR A 104 13.96 -10.62 -4.61
CA TYR A 104 13.74 -11.18 -3.29
C TYR A 104 14.81 -10.71 -2.29
N VAL A 105 14.36 -10.17 -1.17
CA VAL A 105 15.20 -9.68 -0.08
C VAL A 105 14.66 -10.16 1.28
N ASP A 106 15.42 -9.98 2.35
CA ASP A 106 14.90 -10.09 3.70
C ASP A 106 13.96 -8.93 4.07
N LEU A 107 13.20 -9.09 5.16
CA LEU A 107 12.19 -8.10 5.55
C LEU A 107 12.83 -6.75 5.90
N ASP A 108 13.94 -6.75 6.61
CA ASP A 108 14.60 -5.51 7.05
C ASP A 108 15.12 -4.70 5.85
N THR A 109 15.73 -5.38 4.89
CA THR A 109 16.14 -4.77 3.62
C THR A 109 14.95 -4.21 2.85
N LEU A 110 13.84 -4.97 2.77
CA LEU A 110 12.62 -4.49 2.12
C LEU A 110 12.11 -3.20 2.78
N LEU A 111 11.96 -3.21 4.11
CA LEU A 111 11.46 -2.06 4.85
C LEU A 111 12.36 -0.83 4.69
N ALA A 112 13.69 -1.02 4.76
CA ALA A 112 14.66 0.06 4.68
C ALA A 112 14.76 0.68 3.27
N GLN A 113 14.47 -0.05 2.21
CA GLN A 113 14.63 0.41 0.84
C GLN A 113 13.33 0.85 0.13
N SER A 114 12.17 0.55 0.73
CA SER A 114 10.88 0.80 0.07
C SER A 114 10.31 2.18 0.36
N ASP A 115 9.84 2.86 -0.68
CA ASP A 115 9.03 4.08 -0.58
C ASP A 115 7.57 3.73 -0.27
N PHE A 116 7.12 2.59 -0.77
CA PHE A 116 5.81 1.99 -0.51
C PHE A 116 5.99 0.57 0.01
N VAL A 117 5.27 0.21 1.06
CA VAL A 117 5.21 -1.17 1.58
C VAL A 117 3.77 -1.66 1.47
N SER A 118 3.55 -2.76 0.74
CA SER A 118 2.23 -3.33 0.52
C SER A 118 2.16 -4.77 1.04
N LEU A 119 1.11 -5.05 1.83
CA LEU A 119 0.94 -6.33 2.52
C LEU A 119 0.00 -7.26 1.73
N HIS A 120 0.51 -8.44 1.36
CA HIS A 120 -0.20 -9.49 0.61
C HIS A 120 0.05 -10.88 1.20
N CYS A 121 0.45 -10.95 2.47
CA CYS A 121 0.64 -12.20 3.19
C CYS A 121 -0.61 -12.60 4.01
N PRO A 122 -0.82 -13.89 4.30
CA PRO A 122 -1.88 -14.32 5.19
C PRO A 122 -1.57 -13.90 6.64
N LEU A 123 -2.63 -13.71 7.44
CA LEU A 123 -2.52 -13.57 8.88
C LEU A 123 -2.29 -14.96 9.50
N THR A 124 -1.20 -15.10 10.20
CA THR A 124 -0.79 -16.30 10.96
C THR A 124 -0.15 -15.86 12.28
N PRO A 125 0.08 -16.75 13.24
CA PRO A 125 0.83 -16.36 14.45
C PRO A 125 2.20 -15.74 14.17
N ALA A 126 2.86 -16.13 13.07
CA ALA A 126 4.17 -15.58 12.68
C ALA A 126 4.09 -14.22 11.96
N THR A 127 2.91 -13.83 11.47
CA THR A 127 2.70 -12.57 10.74
C THR A 127 1.78 -11.61 11.50
N ALA A 128 1.22 -12.03 12.63
CA ALA A 128 0.44 -11.16 13.49
C ALA A 128 1.30 -9.96 13.96
N LYS A 129 0.75 -8.75 13.79
CA LYS A 129 1.47 -7.49 14.08
C LYS A 129 2.87 -7.43 13.46
N LEU A 130 3.01 -7.95 12.23
CA LEU A 130 4.26 -7.86 11.47
C LEU A 130 4.72 -6.42 11.31
N ILE A 131 3.77 -5.52 11.09
CA ILE A 131 4.00 -4.06 11.09
C ILE A 131 3.70 -3.56 12.50
N ASN A 132 4.74 -3.22 13.23
CA ASN A 132 4.72 -2.74 14.61
C ASN A 132 5.75 -1.61 14.79
N ALA A 133 5.88 -1.04 15.98
CA ALA A 133 6.81 0.07 16.24
C ALA A 133 8.25 -0.25 15.82
N GLY A 134 8.74 -1.48 16.05
CA GLY A 134 10.09 -1.90 15.68
C GLY A 134 10.30 -1.99 14.17
N THR A 135 9.33 -2.53 13.41
CA THR A 135 9.41 -2.62 11.95
C THR A 135 9.15 -1.28 11.29
N LEU A 136 8.24 -0.45 11.82
CA LEU A 136 8.03 0.93 11.38
C LEU A 136 9.29 1.80 11.53
N ALA A 137 10.06 1.60 12.60
CA ALA A 137 11.33 2.29 12.79
C ALA A 137 12.38 1.94 11.71
N LYS A 138 12.28 0.77 11.09
CA LYS A 138 13.17 0.33 10.00
C LYS A 138 12.75 0.85 8.61
N MET A 139 11.50 1.26 8.44
CA MET A 139 11.01 1.78 7.16
C MET A 139 11.72 3.09 6.79
N LYS A 140 11.75 3.45 5.53
CA LYS A 140 12.21 4.79 5.10
C LYS A 140 11.37 5.87 5.78
N ALA A 141 12.00 6.98 6.16
CA ALA A 141 11.26 8.15 6.61
C ALA A 141 10.33 8.64 5.49
N GLY A 142 9.06 8.85 5.81
CA GLY A 142 8.06 9.25 4.84
C GLY A 142 7.60 8.13 3.90
N ALA A 143 7.86 6.87 4.23
CA ALA A 143 7.29 5.73 3.49
C ALA A 143 5.76 5.68 3.63
N ILE A 144 5.13 4.97 2.70
CA ILE A 144 3.68 4.77 2.65
C ILE A 144 3.39 3.29 2.89
N LEU A 145 2.43 3.00 3.78
CA LEU A 145 1.96 1.64 4.08
C LEU A 145 0.62 1.37 3.40
N ILE A 146 0.48 0.19 2.78
CA ILE A 146 -0.79 -0.25 2.17
C ILE A 146 -1.14 -1.64 2.70
N ASN A 147 -2.34 -1.78 3.22
CA ASN A 147 -2.86 -3.06 3.70
C ASN A 147 -4.24 -3.37 3.14
N THR A 148 -4.28 -4.23 2.13
CA THR A 148 -5.50 -4.79 1.53
C THR A 148 -5.66 -6.29 1.87
N SER A 149 -4.93 -6.78 2.88
CA SER A 149 -4.88 -8.20 3.24
C SER A 149 -5.71 -8.52 4.48
N ARG A 150 -5.16 -8.28 5.67
CA ARG A 150 -5.81 -8.53 6.97
C ARG A 150 -5.38 -7.47 7.98
N GLY A 151 -6.32 -6.95 8.78
CA GLY A 151 -6.06 -5.93 9.79
C GLY A 151 -5.04 -6.37 10.83
N GLY A 152 -5.14 -7.59 11.33
CA GLY A 152 -4.22 -8.14 12.34
C GLY A 152 -2.75 -8.27 11.94
N LEU A 153 -2.38 -7.99 10.68
CA LEU A 153 -0.97 -7.87 10.24
C LEU A 153 -0.30 -6.61 10.78
N VAL A 154 -1.09 -5.65 11.25
CA VAL A 154 -0.64 -4.31 11.63
C VAL A 154 -0.97 -4.07 13.11
N ASP A 155 -0.07 -3.45 13.82
CA ASP A 155 -0.35 -2.80 15.09
C ASP A 155 -0.86 -1.37 14.82
N GLU A 156 -2.18 -1.19 14.90
CA GLU A 156 -2.84 0.07 14.53
C GLU A 156 -2.38 1.24 15.39
N ALA A 157 -2.16 1.01 16.70
CA ALA A 157 -1.65 2.04 17.59
C ALA A 157 -0.23 2.51 17.18
N ALA A 158 0.63 1.57 16.76
CA ALA A 158 1.95 1.88 16.28
C ALA A 158 1.92 2.64 14.94
N VAL A 159 1.01 2.26 14.03
CA VAL A 159 0.83 2.99 12.76
C VAL A 159 0.30 4.39 13.00
N LYS A 160 -0.69 4.57 13.89
CA LYS A 160 -1.19 5.89 14.29
C LYS A 160 -0.05 6.79 14.79
N ALA A 161 0.74 6.31 15.73
CA ALA A 161 1.89 7.06 16.26
C ALA A 161 2.92 7.40 15.18
N ALA A 162 3.16 6.49 14.21
CA ALA A 162 4.07 6.73 13.10
C ALA A 162 3.54 7.79 12.11
N LEU A 163 2.23 7.87 11.90
CA LEU A 163 1.58 8.91 11.10
C LEU A 163 1.65 10.27 11.82
N GLU A 164 1.30 10.32 13.10
CA GLU A 164 1.32 11.54 13.92
C GLU A 164 2.74 12.13 14.04
N SER A 165 3.76 11.29 14.14
CA SER A 165 5.16 11.72 14.19
C SER A 165 5.76 12.07 12.83
N GLY A 166 5.05 11.84 11.72
CA GLY A 166 5.56 11.99 10.37
C GLY A 166 6.56 10.91 9.93
N ARG A 167 6.74 9.85 10.73
CA ARG A 167 7.58 8.70 10.37
C ARG A 167 7.04 7.99 9.12
N LEU A 168 5.72 7.78 9.06
CA LEU A 168 5.00 7.45 7.85
C LEU A 168 4.39 8.72 7.23
N ARG A 169 4.48 8.83 5.92
CA ARG A 169 3.79 9.89 5.17
C ARG A 169 2.29 9.64 5.12
N ALA A 170 1.90 8.39 4.90
CA ALA A 170 0.50 7.97 4.80
C ALA A 170 0.35 6.47 5.02
N ALA A 171 -0.87 6.05 5.32
CA ALA A 171 -1.30 4.66 5.27
C ALA A 171 -2.65 4.57 4.57
N ALA A 172 -2.84 3.54 3.73
CA ALA A 172 -4.13 3.19 3.15
C ALA A 172 -4.47 1.75 3.54
N VAL A 173 -5.65 1.57 4.14
CA VAL A 173 -6.10 0.28 4.65
C VAL A 173 -7.52 0.00 4.17
N ASP A 174 -7.76 -1.24 3.74
CA ASP A 174 -9.07 -1.79 3.37
C ASP A 174 -9.61 -2.72 4.46
N VAL A 175 -8.81 -2.94 5.50
CA VAL A 175 -9.06 -3.90 6.57
C VAL A 175 -8.58 -3.34 7.90
N VAL A 176 -9.27 -3.67 8.98
CA VAL A 176 -8.92 -3.29 10.35
C VAL A 176 -8.82 -4.52 11.25
N SER A 177 -8.25 -4.37 12.43
CA SER A 177 -8.04 -5.50 13.36
C SER A 177 -9.35 -6.02 13.94
N GLU A 178 -10.36 -5.17 14.07
CA GLU A 178 -11.69 -5.50 14.55
C GLU A 178 -12.75 -5.10 13.53
N GLU A 179 -13.44 -6.09 12.98
CA GLU A 179 -14.49 -5.91 11.97
C GLU A 179 -15.81 -6.52 12.45
N PRO A 180 -16.97 -5.79 12.38
CA PRO A 180 -17.12 -4.43 11.83
C PRO A 180 -16.41 -3.38 12.70
N ILE A 181 -15.97 -2.29 12.04
CA ILE A 181 -15.26 -1.20 12.72
C ILE A 181 -16.14 -0.59 13.82
N THR A 182 -15.58 -0.41 15.00
CA THR A 182 -16.28 0.15 16.17
C THR A 182 -15.97 1.64 16.36
N ALA A 183 -16.89 2.34 17.04
CA ALA A 183 -16.66 3.75 17.38
C ALA A 183 -15.42 3.86 18.31
N GLY A 184 -14.40 4.59 17.85
CA GLY A 184 -13.15 4.77 18.60
C GLY A 184 -11.94 4.04 18.02
N ASN A 185 -12.15 3.25 16.96
CA ASN A 185 -11.04 2.67 16.18
C ASN A 185 -10.57 3.68 15.12
#